data_b83824e07e8b4bc7897b91be1ec8b114
#
_entry.id   b83824e07e8b4bc7897b91be1ec8b114
#
_cell.length_a   1.000
_cell.length_b   1.000
_cell.length_c   1.000
_cell.angle_alpha   90.00
_cell.angle_beta   90.00
_cell.angle_gamma   90.00
#
_symmetry.space_group_name_H-M   'P 1'
#
loop_
_entity.id
_entity.type
_entity.pdbx_description
1 polymer ?
#
loop_
_entity_poly.entity_id
_entity_poly.type
_entity_poly.pdbx_seq_one_letter_code
_entity_poly.pdbx_strand_id
1 'polypeptide(L)'
;MKAFAQLVDALSATTKTNEKITALEHYFSLAADKDKVWVIALFSGRRPKRTISSTLLKNWCSEFCHIPLWLLDECYHTAGDLSETIALLVEASNTITEVPQNHPLHYYIEQFILLEKATEEDKKLFMLQGWAQLESITEKFVFNKLLSGSFRIGVSQQLMVNALAKVSGVANSVIAHRISGNWNPASITFNELLSDENNVADISKPYPFYLAYPLEAAVETLGSIDDWQVEWKWDGIRGQIIKRNDNFFVWSRGEELMTDEFPEYELFKHSLPNGTVLDGEIIVADGATPLSFALMQTRIGRKNINKKIMENAPVSFFAYDILEYDGIDCRNMPLQQRRQQLEEVVVLAASDKMQLSPIINCADWNELALLRQQSREHYAEGFMLKRKNSIYQTGRKRGDWWKWKIEALTIDAVMIYAQKGSGRRSNLYTDYTFAVRDAENKLVAFTKAYSGLTDKEFAQVDAFVKRNAIEKFGPVRTVKPELVFEIAFEGIAVSKRHKSGVALRFPRMSRWRHDKKADEINTLDDLKKMLEVYGK
;
A
#
# COMPACT_ATOMS: atom_id res chain seq x y z
N MET A 1 -25.24 -3.46 -9.65
CA MET A 1 -24.45 -3.45 -8.40
C MET A 1 -24.08 -4.87 -7.96
N LYS A 2 -24.99 -5.83 -8.00
CA LYS A 2 -24.85 -7.20 -7.48
C LYS A 2 -23.58 -7.93 -7.96
N ALA A 3 -23.28 -7.94 -9.26
CA ALA A 3 -22.07 -8.59 -9.79
C ALA A 3 -20.77 -7.99 -9.24
N PHE A 4 -20.72 -6.67 -9.05
CA PHE A 4 -19.55 -6.01 -8.46
C PHE A 4 -19.43 -6.27 -6.96
N ALA A 5 -20.53 -6.32 -6.22
CA ALA A 5 -20.52 -6.73 -4.81
C ALA A 5 -20.03 -8.17 -4.65
N GLN A 6 -20.48 -9.10 -5.49
CA GLN A 6 -19.98 -10.49 -5.51
C GLN A 6 -18.46 -10.56 -5.80
N LEU A 7 -17.95 -9.73 -6.72
CA LEU A 7 -16.50 -9.62 -6.94
C LEU A 7 -15.79 -9.14 -5.66
N VAL A 8 -16.32 -8.10 -5.01
CA VAL A 8 -15.73 -7.57 -3.76
C VAL A 8 -15.71 -8.62 -2.65
N ASP A 9 -16.80 -9.38 -2.50
CA ASP A 9 -16.88 -10.51 -1.56
C ASP A 9 -15.81 -11.57 -1.88
N ALA A 10 -15.71 -12.01 -3.13
CA ALA A 10 -14.72 -13.00 -3.56
C ALA A 10 -13.28 -12.53 -3.32
N LEU A 11 -12.97 -11.25 -3.61
CA LEU A 11 -11.65 -10.65 -3.39
C LEU A 11 -11.31 -10.51 -1.90
N SER A 12 -12.32 -10.24 -1.08
CA SER A 12 -12.16 -10.09 0.39
C SER A 12 -12.07 -11.45 1.08
N ALA A 13 -12.64 -12.50 0.49
CA ALA A 13 -12.67 -13.85 1.06
C ALA A 13 -11.33 -14.57 1.00
N THR A 14 -10.34 -14.07 0.26
CA THR A 14 -9.04 -14.74 0.09
C THR A 14 -7.86 -13.78 0.16
N THR A 15 -6.71 -14.29 0.64
CA THR A 15 -5.42 -13.59 0.57
C THR A 15 -4.52 -14.16 -0.55
N LYS A 16 -4.95 -15.26 -1.21
CA LYS A 16 -4.15 -15.92 -2.24
C LYS A 16 -4.26 -15.19 -3.58
N THR A 17 -3.13 -14.85 -4.15
CA THR A 17 -2.99 -14.15 -5.43
C THR A 17 -3.78 -14.81 -6.56
N ASN A 18 -3.62 -16.13 -6.72
CA ASN A 18 -4.28 -16.85 -7.83
C ASN A 18 -5.81 -16.86 -7.70
N GLU A 19 -6.35 -17.02 -6.49
CA GLU A 19 -7.80 -16.98 -6.25
C GLU A 19 -8.38 -15.59 -6.58
N LYS A 20 -7.65 -14.52 -6.24
CA LYS A 20 -8.03 -13.15 -6.61
C LYS A 20 -8.02 -12.92 -8.12
N ILE A 21 -6.98 -13.42 -8.81
CA ILE A 21 -6.90 -13.35 -10.27
C ILE A 21 -8.10 -14.07 -10.89
N THR A 22 -8.41 -15.28 -10.45
CA THR A 22 -9.57 -16.05 -10.95
C THR A 22 -10.90 -15.31 -10.73
N ALA A 23 -11.09 -14.66 -9.57
CA ALA A 23 -12.29 -13.87 -9.33
C ALA A 23 -12.42 -12.67 -10.28
N LEU A 24 -11.30 -11.96 -10.54
CA LEU A 24 -11.25 -10.88 -11.51
C LEU A 24 -11.50 -11.37 -12.95
N GLU A 25 -10.87 -12.48 -13.36
CA GLU A 25 -11.09 -13.12 -14.66
C GLU A 25 -12.55 -13.45 -14.88
N HIS A 26 -13.20 -14.08 -13.88
CA HIS A 26 -14.61 -14.42 -13.93
C HIS A 26 -15.48 -13.16 -14.12
N TYR A 27 -15.21 -12.10 -13.35
CA TYR A 27 -15.93 -10.84 -13.48
C TYR A 27 -15.75 -10.21 -14.88
N PHE A 28 -14.50 -10.08 -15.35
CA PHE A 28 -14.21 -9.48 -16.65
C PHE A 28 -14.69 -10.30 -17.84
N SER A 29 -14.96 -11.59 -17.65
CA SER A 29 -15.56 -12.43 -18.71
C SER A 29 -17.08 -12.20 -18.84
N LEU A 30 -17.78 -11.91 -17.74
CA LEU A 30 -19.25 -11.90 -17.71
C LEU A 30 -19.90 -10.52 -17.59
N ALA A 31 -19.21 -9.54 -16.99
CA ALA A 31 -19.79 -8.23 -16.75
C ALA A 31 -20.03 -7.44 -18.03
N ALA A 32 -20.95 -6.47 -17.99
CA ALA A 32 -21.15 -5.53 -19.08
C ALA A 32 -19.91 -4.66 -19.32
N ASP A 33 -19.63 -4.29 -20.57
CA ASP A 33 -18.40 -3.55 -20.94
C ASP A 33 -18.21 -2.25 -20.15
N LYS A 34 -19.25 -1.46 -19.96
CA LYS A 34 -19.20 -0.26 -19.11
C LYS A 34 -18.81 -0.57 -17.68
N ASP A 35 -19.35 -1.63 -17.09
CA ASP A 35 -19.04 -2.06 -15.71
C ASP A 35 -17.58 -2.53 -15.62
N LYS A 36 -17.05 -3.25 -16.62
CA LYS A 36 -15.63 -3.64 -16.69
C LYS A 36 -14.72 -2.42 -16.66
N VAL A 37 -14.98 -1.44 -17.51
CA VAL A 37 -14.19 -0.19 -17.59
C VAL A 37 -14.22 0.56 -16.26
N TRP A 38 -15.38 0.67 -15.63
CA TRP A 38 -15.49 1.34 -14.34
C TRP A 38 -14.79 0.58 -13.21
N VAL A 39 -14.79 -0.76 -13.22
CA VAL A 39 -14.02 -1.55 -12.22
C VAL A 39 -12.53 -1.33 -12.39
N ILE A 40 -12.01 -1.31 -13.63
CA ILE A 40 -10.62 -0.95 -13.90
C ILE A 40 -10.32 0.46 -13.38
N ALA A 41 -11.20 1.42 -13.66
CA ALA A 41 -11.05 2.80 -13.19
C ALA A 41 -10.98 2.91 -11.67
N LEU A 42 -11.93 2.28 -10.96
CA LEU A 42 -12.01 2.31 -9.49
C LEU A 42 -10.77 1.71 -8.83
N PHE A 43 -10.30 0.56 -9.31
CA PHE A 43 -9.12 -0.11 -8.76
C PHE A 43 -7.80 0.55 -9.18
N SER A 44 -7.79 1.30 -10.30
CA SER A 44 -6.68 2.18 -10.69
C SER A 44 -6.76 3.58 -10.06
N GLY A 45 -7.64 3.77 -9.05
CA GLY A 45 -7.79 5.03 -8.33
C GLY A 45 -8.52 6.14 -9.10
N ARG A 46 -9.14 5.85 -10.26
CA ARG A 46 -9.96 6.79 -11.03
C ARG A 46 -11.42 6.64 -10.61
N ARG A 47 -11.91 7.58 -9.86
CA ARG A 47 -13.27 7.53 -9.29
C ARG A 47 -13.96 8.86 -9.43
N PRO A 48 -15.30 8.88 -9.34
CA PRO A 48 -16.06 10.12 -9.30
C PRO A 48 -15.58 11.03 -8.19
N LYS A 49 -15.72 12.34 -8.41
CA LYS A 49 -15.45 13.34 -7.39
C LYS A 49 -16.40 13.14 -6.22
N ARG A 50 -15.87 13.26 -5.01
CA ARG A 50 -16.69 13.16 -3.81
C ARG A 50 -17.63 14.35 -3.70
N THR A 51 -18.93 14.11 -3.79
CA THR A 51 -19.99 15.13 -3.79
C THR A 51 -20.74 15.23 -2.47
N ILE A 52 -20.55 14.27 -1.56
CA ILE A 52 -21.25 14.17 -0.26
C ILE A 52 -20.20 14.07 0.86
N SER A 53 -20.33 14.90 1.88
CA SER A 53 -19.42 14.90 3.04
C SER A 53 -19.71 13.73 3.98
N SER A 54 -18.70 13.34 4.79
CA SER A 54 -18.89 12.30 5.81
C SER A 54 -19.93 12.70 6.86
N THR A 55 -20.02 13.99 7.17
CA THR A 55 -20.98 14.53 8.14
C THR A 55 -22.40 14.33 7.65
N LEU A 56 -22.69 14.68 6.38
CA LEU A 56 -24.00 14.47 5.79
C LEU A 56 -24.37 12.98 5.75
N LEU A 57 -23.45 12.11 5.33
CA LEU A 57 -23.69 10.65 5.33
C LEU A 57 -24.04 10.12 6.73
N LYS A 58 -23.35 10.61 7.76
CA LYS A 58 -23.64 10.21 9.15
C LYS A 58 -25.01 10.71 9.61
N ASN A 59 -25.34 11.98 9.34
CA ASN A 59 -26.64 12.55 9.71
C ASN A 59 -27.79 11.80 9.03
N TRP A 60 -27.71 11.59 7.73
CA TRP A 60 -28.74 10.87 6.97
C TRP A 60 -28.88 9.39 7.39
N CYS A 61 -27.76 8.73 7.72
CA CYS A 61 -27.82 7.37 8.24
C CYS A 61 -28.43 7.31 9.64
N SER A 62 -28.10 8.27 10.52
CA SER A 62 -28.70 8.40 11.85
C SER A 62 -30.23 8.58 11.77
N GLU A 63 -30.70 9.44 10.88
CA GLU A 63 -32.12 9.64 10.62
C GLU A 63 -32.78 8.38 10.03
N PHE A 64 -32.19 7.77 9.00
CA PHE A 64 -32.71 6.60 8.32
C PHE A 64 -32.84 5.37 9.24
N CYS A 65 -31.85 5.16 10.10
CA CYS A 65 -31.82 4.05 11.04
C CYS A 65 -32.51 4.35 12.38
N HIS A 66 -33.02 5.56 12.57
CA HIS A 66 -33.64 6.02 13.84
C HIS A 66 -32.72 5.83 15.06
N ILE A 67 -31.42 6.09 14.90
CA ILE A 67 -30.43 6.02 15.98
C ILE A 67 -29.80 7.37 16.26
N PRO A 68 -29.42 7.71 17.52
CA PRO A 68 -28.74 8.96 17.81
C PRO A 68 -27.34 8.99 17.19
N LEU A 69 -26.89 10.18 16.78
CA LEU A 69 -25.61 10.38 16.07
C LEU A 69 -24.41 9.90 16.89
N TRP A 70 -24.43 10.09 18.22
CA TRP A 70 -23.36 9.61 19.09
C TRP A 70 -23.18 8.09 19.03
N LEU A 71 -24.28 7.33 18.89
CA LEU A 71 -24.22 5.86 18.78
C LEU A 71 -23.63 5.44 17.43
N LEU A 72 -23.99 6.13 16.34
CA LEU A 72 -23.36 5.94 15.04
C LEU A 72 -21.86 6.21 15.09
N ASP A 73 -21.43 7.27 15.79
CA ASP A 73 -20.02 7.59 15.94
C ASP A 73 -19.26 6.51 16.73
N GLU A 74 -19.82 5.96 17.79
CA GLU A 74 -19.24 4.83 18.51
C GLU A 74 -19.14 3.57 17.63
N CYS A 75 -20.18 3.27 16.84
CA CYS A 75 -20.13 2.18 15.86
C CYS A 75 -19.01 2.42 14.82
N TYR A 76 -18.87 3.65 14.33
CA TYR A 76 -17.82 4.00 13.39
C TYR A 76 -16.41 3.90 14.00
N HIS A 77 -16.21 4.35 15.23
CA HIS A 77 -14.93 4.18 15.93
C HIS A 77 -14.57 2.70 16.10
N THR A 78 -15.58 1.87 16.30
CA THR A 78 -15.43 0.43 16.50
C THR A 78 -15.12 -0.31 15.18
N ALA A 79 -15.89 -0.07 14.13
CA ALA A 79 -15.71 -0.71 12.83
C ALA A 79 -14.48 -0.16 12.07
N GLY A 80 -14.19 1.15 12.23
CA GLY A 80 -13.05 1.83 11.62
C GLY A 80 -13.24 2.22 10.15
N ASP A 81 -14.36 1.86 9.53
CA ASP A 81 -14.73 2.22 8.16
C ASP A 81 -16.18 2.73 8.11
N LEU A 82 -16.37 3.98 7.68
CA LEU A 82 -17.70 4.60 7.65
C LEU A 82 -18.66 3.90 6.70
N SER A 83 -18.18 3.44 5.54
CA SER A 83 -19.03 2.76 4.55
C SER A 83 -19.54 1.42 5.06
N GLU A 84 -18.67 0.68 5.75
CA GLU A 84 -19.04 -0.58 6.42
C GLU A 84 -20.01 -0.33 7.57
N THR A 85 -19.72 0.69 8.40
CA THR A 85 -20.59 1.07 9.51
C THR A 85 -22.01 1.39 9.04
N ILE A 86 -22.16 2.22 8.00
CA ILE A 86 -23.46 2.58 7.44
C ILE A 86 -24.16 1.33 6.89
N ALA A 87 -23.47 0.49 6.12
CA ALA A 87 -24.07 -0.73 5.56
C ALA A 87 -24.62 -1.68 6.64
N LEU A 88 -23.86 -1.86 7.74
CA LEU A 88 -24.27 -2.71 8.87
C LEU A 88 -25.44 -2.10 9.66
N LEU A 89 -25.47 -0.78 9.86
CA LEU A 89 -26.54 -0.11 10.58
C LEU A 89 -27.85 -0.10 9.77
N VAL A 90 -27.76 0.18 8.47
CA VAL A 90 -28.91 0.12 7.56
C VAL A 90 -29.51 -1.28 7.52
N GLU A 91 -28.69 -2.32 7.45
CA GLU A 91 -29.17 -3.71 7.49
C GLU A 91 -29.85 -4.06 8.82
N ALA A 92 -29.27 -3.60 9.92
CA ALA A 92 -29.80 -3.88 11.27
C ALA A 92 -31.09 -3.09 11.59
N SER A 93 -31.36 -1.99 10.89
CA SER A 93 -32.51 -1.12 11.19
C SER A 93 -33.86 -1.70 10.81
N ASN A 94 -33.90 -2.77 9.97
CA ASN A 94 -35.12 -3.36 9.41
C ASN A 94 -36.09 -2.33 8.75
N THR A 95 -35.56 -1.14 8.39
CA THR A 95 -36.35 -0.03 7.82
C THR A 95 -36.64 -0.25 6.32
N ILE A 96 -36.14 -1.34 5.74
CA ILE A 96 -36.18 -1.62 4.31
C ILE A 96 -37.58 -2.14 3.96
N THR A 97 -38.37 -1.32 3.27
CA THR A 97 -39.73 -1.63 2.80
C THR A 97 -39.87 -1.59 1.27
N GLU A 98 -38.81 -1.25 0.55
CA GLU A 98 -38.81 -1.12 -0.91
C GLU A 98 -38.43 -2.42 -1.61
N VAL A 99 -38.99 -2.63 -2.82
CA VAL A 99 -38.62 -3.76 -3.66
C VAL A 99 -37.17 -3.56 -4.15
N PRO A 100 -36.29 -4.55 -3.96
CA PRO A 100 -34.89 -4.43 -4.40
C PRO A 100 -34.78 -4.13 -5.91
N GLN A 101 -33.94 -3.14 -6.25
CA GLN A 101 -33.68 -2.79 -7.64
C GLN A 101 -32.20 -3.09 -7.96
N ASN A 102 -31.99 -3.94 -8.96
CA ASN A 102 -30.63 -4.34 -9.36
C ASN A 102 -30.17 -3.58 -10.60
N HIS A 103 -29.73 -2.35 -10.40
CA HIS A 103 -29.08 -1.59 -11.46
C HIS A 103 -27.61 -2.03 -11.63
N PRO A 104 -27.03 -1.92 -12.85
CA PRO A 104 -25.60 -2.19 -13.09
C PRO A 104 -24.72 -1.16 -12.36
N LEU A 105 -23.41 -1.48 -12.16
CA LEU A 105 -22.47 -0.62 -11.46
C LEU A 105 -22.38 0.77 -12.10
N HIS A 106 -22.25 0.85 -13.43
CA HIS A 106 -22.10 2.12 -14.15
C HIS A 106 -23.28 3.06 -13.90
N TYR A 107 -24.51 2.56 -13.73
CA TYR A 107 -25.67 3.39 -13.41
C TYR A 107 -25.43 4.21 -12.13
N TYR A 108 -25.02 3.57 -11.03
CA TYR A 108 -24.77 4.27 -9.77
C TYR A 108 -23.62 5.27 -9.88
N ILE A 109 -22.57 4.91 -10.63
CA ILE A 109 -21.43 5.83 -10.83
C ILE A 109 -21.84 7.04 -11.64
N GLU A 110 -22.62 6.86 -12.72
CA GLU A 110 -23.16 7.95 -13.55
C GLU A 110 -24.08 8.86 -12.72
N GLN A 111 -24.94 8.30 -11.87
CA GLN A 111 -25.74 9.07 -10.94
C GLN A 111 -24.86 9.88 -9.97
N PHE A 112 -23.84 9.29 -9.35
CA PHE A 112 -22.92 10.03 -8.48
C PHE A 112 -22.20 11.18 -9.18
N ILE A 113 -21.88 11.06 -10.46
CA ILE A 113 -21.32 12.14 -11.27
C ILE A 113 -22.34 13.27 -11.43
N LEU A 114 -23.60 12.95 -11.72
CA LEU A 114 -24.68 13.93 -11.87
C LEU A 114 -24.95 14.68 -10.57
N LEU A 115 -24.80 14.03 -9.42
CA LEU A 115 -24.98 14.65 -8.10
C LEU A 115 -23.97 15.78 -7.80
N GLU A 116 -22.94 15.99 -8.61
CA GLU A 116 -22.03 17.12 -8.40
C GLU A 116 -22.77 18.46 -8.43
N LYS A 117 -23.80 18.57 -9.28
CA LYS A 117 -24.61 19.77 -9.46
C LYS A 117 -25.98 19.74 -8.77
N ALA A 118 -26.31 18.64 -8.08
CA ALA A 118 -27.58 18.44 -7.43
C ALA A 118 -27.69 19.15 -6.08
N THR A 119 -28.93 19.41 -5.63
CA THR A 119 -29.20 19.94 -4.29
C THR A 119 -28.83 18.95 -3.19
N GLU A 120 -28.78 19.41 -1.94
CA GLU A 120 -28.54 18.51 -0.81
C GLU A 120 -29.69 17.51 -0.62
N GLU A 121 -30.93 17.95 -0.89
CA GLU A 121 -32.11 17.10 -0.80
C GLU A 121 -32.10 15.98 -1.85
N ASP A 122 -31.76 16.29 -3.10
CA ASP A 122 -31.61 15.29 -4.16
C ASP A 122 -30.52 14.26 -3.81
N LYS A 123 -29.40 14.74 -3.27
CA LYS A 123 -28.32 13.86 -2.79
C LYS A 123 -28.79 12.96 -1.66
N LYS A 124 -29.54 13.51 -0.69
CA LYS A 124 -30.12 12.73 0.41
C LYS A 124 -31.08 11.68 -0.11
N LEU A 125 -32.02 12.07 -0.96
CA LEU A 125 -33.00 11.16 -1.53
C LEU A 125 -32.33 9.98 -2.25
N PHE A 126 -31.35 10.27 -3.10
CA PHE A 126 -30.61 9.23 -3.81
C PHE A 126 -29.90 8.24 -2.87
N MET A 127 -29.31 8.75 -1.78
CA MET A 127 -28.65 7.88 -0.79
C MET A 127 -29.64 6.99 -0.05
N LEU A 128 -30.79 7.56 0.40
CA LEU A 128 -31.82 6.80 1.11
C LEU A 128 -32.44 5.72 0.22
N GLN A 129 -32.72 6.06 -1.04
CA GLN A 129 -33.21 5.09 -2.03
C GLN A 129 -32.19 3.97 -2.27
N GLY A 130 -30.91 4.31 -2.44
CA GLY A 130 -29.85 3.32 -2.59
C GLY A 130 -29.75 2.38 -1.39
N TRP A 131 -29.87 2.88 -0.16
CA TRP A 131 -29.87 2.04 1.04
C TRP A 131 -31.12 1.16 1.17
N ALA A 132 -32.28 1.65 0.72
CA ALA A 132 -33.54 0.92 0.78
C ALA A 132 -33.66 -0.17 -0.32
N GLN A 133 -33.08 0.06 -1.49
CA GLN A 133 -33.24 -0.80 -2.68
C GLN A 133 -32.12 -1.84 -2.87
N LEU A 134 -30.93 -1.64 -2.29
CA LEU A 134 -29.84 -2.59 -2.38
C LEU A 134 -30.08 -3.78 -1.44
N GLU A 135 -29.89 -4.99 -1.98
CA GLU A 135 -30.30 -6.23 -1.31
C GLU A 135 -29.34 -6.65 -0.19
N SER A 136 -28.04 -6.67 -0.49
CA SER A 136 -27.04 -7.20 0.43
C SER A 136 -26.24 -6.12 1.17
N ILE A 137 -25.68 -6.49 2.33
CA ILE A 137 -24.74 -5.64 3.09
C ILE A 137 -23.56 -5.21 2.21
N THR A 138 -23.06 -6.12 1.38
CA THR A 138 -21.91 -5.82 0.50
C THR A 138 -22.30 -4.85 -0.60
N GLU A 139 -23.50 -4.92 -1.16
CA GLU A 139 -23.98 -3.92 -2.12
C GLU A 139 -24.07 -2.53 -1.48
N LYS A 140 -24.63 -2.43 -0.27
CA LYS A 140 -24.70 -1.18 0.51
C LYS A 140 -23.30 -0.66 0.86
N PHE A 141 -22.39 -1.54 1.27
CA PHE A 141 -21.00 -1.21 1.53
C PHE A 141 -20.30 -0.62 0.31
N VAL A 142 -20.37 -1.31 -0.83
CA VAL A 142 -19.77 -0.87 -2.10
C VAL A 142 -20.38 0.44 -2.56
N PHE A 143 -21.69 0.62 -2.50
CA PHE A 143 -22.40 1.85 -2.82
C PHE A 143 -21.84 3.05 -2.03
N ASN A 144 -21.71 2.90 -0.71
CA ASN A 144 -21.10 3.93 0.14
C ASN A 144 -19.61 4.18 -0.20
N LYS A 145 -18.89 3.12 -0.60
CA LYS A 145 -17.47 3.22 -0.99
C LYS A 145 -17.24 4.01 -2.27
N LEU A 146 -18.17 4.00 -3.21
CA LEU A 146 -18.08 4.82 -4.43
C LEU A 146 -17.91 6.31 -4.11
N LEU A 147 -18.44 6.76 -2.99
CA LEU A 147 -18.34 8.15 -2.52
C LEU A 147 -17.18 8.40 -1.55
N SER A 148 -16.93 7.47 -0.63
CA SER A 148 -16.17 7.77 0.59
C SER A 148 -14.68 7.50 0.48
N GLY A 149 -14.21 6.72 -0.47
CA GLY A 149 -12.80 6.43 -0.41
C GLY A 149 -12.23 5.40 -1.37
N SER A 150 -10.99 4.99 -1.11
CA SER A 150 -10.31 3.97 -1.88
C SER A 150 -10.87 2.58 -1.55
N PHE A 151 -11.07 1.77 -2.59
CA PHE A 151 -11.34 0.35 -2.45
C PHE A 151 -10.08 -0.40 -2.00
N ARG A 152 -9.85 -0.46 -0.69
CA ARG A 152 -8.71 -1.21 -0.11
C ARG A 152 -9.10 -2.67 0.11
N ILE A 153 -9.49 -3.37 -0.96
CA ILE A 153 -9.86 -4.79 -0.95
C ILE A 153 -8.71 -5.72 -1.36
N GLY A 154 -7.47 -5.24 -1.25
CA GLY A 154 -6.27 -6.03 -1.53
C GLY A 154 -6.10 -6.42 -2.99
N VAL A 155 -6.56 -5.57 -3.92
CA VAL A 155 -6.28 -5.67 -5.36
C VAL A 155 -5.19 -4.64 -5.68
N SER A 156 -4.02 -5.13 -6.07
CA SER A 156 -2.95 -4.30 -6.63
C SER A 156 -3.17 -4.11 -8.12
N GLN A 157 -2.55 -3.08 -8.69
CA GLN A 157 -2.55 -2.87 -10.14
C GLN A 157 -2.01 -4.11 -10.88
N GLN A 158 -0.96 -4.76 -10.36
CA GLN A 158 -0.41 -6.00 -10.92
C GLN A 158 -1.44 -7.15 -10.96
N LEU A 159 -2.27 -7.32 -9.93
CA LEU A 159 -3.34 -8.32 -9.95
C LEU A 159 -4.35 -8.03 -11.05
N MET A 160 -4.70 -6.76 -11.23
CA MET A 160 -5.59 -6.30 -12.31
C MET A 160 -4.97 -6.57 -13.68
N VAL A 161 -3.69 -6.20 -13.88
CA VAL A 161 -2.95 -6.45 -15.12
C VAL A 161 -2.94 -7.94 -15.46
N ASN A 162 -2.61 -8.80 -14.49
CA ASN A 162 -2.56 -10.25 -14.70
C ASN A 162 -3.92 -10.84 -15.09
N ALA A 163 -5.01 -10.39 -14.46
CA ALA A 163 -6.35 -10.85 -14.79
C ALA A 163 -6.79 -10.38 -16.20
N LEU A 164 -6.56 -9.11 -16.51
CA LEU A 164 -6.89 -8.54 -17.82
C LEU A 164 -6.08 -9.19 -18.95
N ALA A 165 -4.79 -9.45 -18.73
CA ALA A 165 -3.94 -10.14 -19.71
C ALA A 165 -4.46 -11.55 -20.04
N LYS A 166 -4.91 -12.29 -19.03
CA LYS A 166 -5.50 -13.62 -19.23
C LYS A 166 -6.84 -13.57 -19.99
N VAL A 167 -7.68 -12.59 -19.69
CA VAL A 167 -8.99 -12.43 -20.36
C VAL A 167 -8.85 -11.95 -21.81
N SER A 168 -7.91 -11.04 -22.06
CA SER A 168 -7.74 -10.42 -23.39
C SER A 168 -6.73 -11.13 -24.29
N GLY A 169 -5.83 -11.95 -23.73
CA GLY A 169 -4.67 -12.52 -24.45
C GLY A 169 -3.56 -11.51 -24.74
N VAL A 170 -3.68 -10.26 -24.27
CA VAL A 170 -2.72 -9.18 -24.47
C VAL A 170 -1.60 -9.26 -23.43
N ALA A 171 -0.36 -8.93 -23.79
CA ALA A 171 0.78 -8.98 -22.87
C ALA A 171 0.62 -8.03 -21.67
N ASN A 172 1.08 -8.48 -20.50
CA ASN A 172 0.98 -7.72 -19.25
C ASN A 172 1.53 -6.29 -19.35
N SER A 173 2.66 -6.09 -20.05
CA SER A 173 3.27 -4.77 -20.22
C SER A 173 2.38 -3.82 -21.01
N VAL A 174 1.69 -4.32 -22.04
CA VAL A 174 0.73 -3.55 -22.84
C VAL A 174 -0.45 -3.14 -21.98
N ILE A 175 -1.05 -4.08 -21.25
CA ILE A 175 -2.15 -3.80 -20.32
C ILE A 175 -1.73 -2.77 -19.26
N ALA A 176 -0.57 -2.95 -18.61
CA ALA A 176 -0.07 -2.03 -17.60
C ALA A 176 0.09 -0.61 -18.13
N HIS A 177 0.66 -0.46 -19.33
CA HIS A 177 0.79 0.83 -20.01
C HIS A 177 -0.58 1.46 -20.30
N ARG A 178 -1.52 0.69 -20.85
CA ARG A 178 -2.85 1.17 -21.24
C ARG A 178 -3.68 1.64 -20.05
N ILE A 179 -3.76 0.84 -18.99
CA ILE A 179 -4.56 1.22 -17.80
C ILE A 179 -3.93 2.35 -16.99
N SER A 180 -2.60 2.56 -17.10
CA SER A 180 -1.90 3.69 -16.47
C SER A 180 -2.01 4.99 -17.27
N GLY A 181 -2.17 4.92 -18.60
CA GLY A 181 -2.28 6.06 -19.52
C GLY A 181 -3.48 6.98 -19.23
N ASN A 182 -3.55 8.09 -19.93
CA ASN A 182 -4.65 9.06 -19.77
C ASN A 182 -5.88 8.63 -20.60
N TRP A 183 -6.90 8.09 -19.92
CA TRP A 183 -8.16 7.67 -20.52
C TRP A 183 -9.36 8.04 -19.66
N ASN A 184 -10.51 8.27 -20.28
CA ASN A 184 -11.74 8.65 -19.59
C ASN A 184 -12.71 7.44 -19.52
N PRO A 185 -13.03 6.95 -18.30
CA PRO A 185 -13.94 5.80 -18.12
C PRO A 185 -15.35 6.00 -18.71
N ALA A 186 -15.79 7.24 -18.83
CA ALA A 186 -17.13 7.56 -19.34
C ALA A 186 -17.23 7.46 -20.88
N SER A 187 -16.09 7.49 -21.61
CA SER A 187 -16.08 7.55 -23.08
C SER A 187 -15.36 6.39 -23.75
N ILE A 188 -14.48 5.66 -23.05
CA ILE A 188 -13.74 4.54 -23.62
C ILE A 188 -14.52 3.23 -23.48
N THR A 189 -14.39 2.34 -24.45
CA THR A 189 -14.89 0.96 -24.37
C THR A 189 -13.83 0.02 -23.80
N PHE A 190 -14.26 -1.15 -23.32
CA PHE A 190 -13.35 -2.16 -22.79
C PHE A 190 -12.34 -2.66 -23.86
N ASN A 191 -12.81 -2.85 -25.08
CA ASN A 191 -11.94 -3.28 -26.18
C ASN A 191 -10.93 -2.21 -26.58
N GLU A 192 -11.34 -0.95 -26.71
CA GLU A 192 -10.43 0.17 -27.00
C GLU A 192 -9.36 0.35 -25.91
N LEU A 193 -9.74 0.17 -24.64
CA LEU A 193 -8.80 0.25 -23.53
C LEU A 193 -7.73 -0.84 -23.59
N LEU A 194 -8.04 -2.02 -24.11
CA LEU A 194 -7.13 -3.16 -24.17
C LEU A 194 -6.50 -3.39 -25.55
N SER A 195 -6.97 -2.71 -26.63
CA SER A 195 -6.43 -2.87 -27.97
C SER A 195 -4.99 -2.37 -28.09
N ASP A 196 -4.17 -3.06 -28.86
CA ASP A 196 -2.76 -2.74 -29.10
C ASP A 196 -2.59 -2.04 -30.45
N GLU A 197 -3.01 -0.78 -30.55
CA GLU A 197 -2.89 0.00 -31.80
C GLU A 197 -1.58 0.81 -31.95
N ASN A 198 -0.75 0.89 -30.88
CA ASN A 198 0.50 1.67 -30.91
C ASN A 198 1.66 0.93 -30.23
N ASN A 199 2.80 0.75 -30.92
CA ASN A 199 4.08 0.17 -30.44
C ASN A 199 4.73 0.90 -29.24
N VAL A 200 4.08 1.87 -28.62
CA VAL A 200 4.61 2.62 -27.46
C VAL A 200 4.77 1.71 -26.23
N ALA A 201 3.99 0.65 -26.14
CA ALA A 201 4.06 -0.29 -25.02
C ALA A 201 5.41 -1.03 -24.94
N ASP A 202 6.00 -1.41 -26.07
CA ASP A 202 7.31 -2.09 -26.09
C ASP A 202 8.46 -1.15 -25.72
N ILE A 203 8.36 0.11 -26.13
CA ILE A 203 9.36 1.14 -25.79
C ILE A 203 9.34 1.47 -24.30
N SER A 204 8.16 1.49 -23.68
CA SER A 204 7.99 1.81 -22.25
C SER A 204 8.29 0.67 -21.30
N LYS A 205 8.43 -0.57 -21.81
CA LYS A 205 8.49 -1.80 -21.01
C LYS A 205 9.67 -1.82 -20.05
N PRO A 206 9.43 -1.96 -18.72
CA PRO A 206 10.49 -2.12 -17.75
C PRO A 206 11.08 -3.54 -17.83
N TYR A 207 12.33 -3.68 -17.41
CA TYR A 207 12.92 -5.00 -17.17
C TYR A 207 12.36 -5.61 -15.89
N PRO A 208 12.19 -6.94 -15.82
CA PRO A 208 11.80 -7.60 -14.59
C PRO A 208 12.82 -7.34 -13.46
N PHE A 209 12.33 -6.93 -12.29
CA PHE A 209 13.21 -6.57 -11.17
C PHE A 209 13.92 -7.76 -10.54
N TYR A 210 15.19 -7.60 -10.23
CA TYR A 210 15.95 -8.53 -9.39
C TYR A 210 15.67 -8.24 -7.91
N LEU A 211 15.27 -9.26 -7.14
CA LEU A 211 14.83 -9.13 -5.74
C LEU A 211 15.81 -9.83 -4.79
N ALA A 212 16.36 -9.08 -3.85
CA ALA A 212 17.25 -9.60 -2.83
C ALA A 212 16.52 -10.48 -1.80
N TYR A 213 17.23 -11.51 -1.28
CA TYR A 213 16.80 -12.26 -0.11
C TYR A 213 17.15 -11.53 1.20
N PRO A 214 16.37 -11.73 2.29
CA PRO A 214 16.84 -11.33 3.61
C PRO A 214 18.06 -12.14 4.01
N LEU A 215 19.04 -11.49 4.63
CA LEU A 215 20.17 -12.17 5.24
C LEU A 215 19.75 -12.61 6.64
N GLU A 216 19.57 -13.90 6.84
CA GLU A 216 19.16 -14.51 8.12
C GLU A 216 20.35 -15.15 8.84
N ALA A 217 21.40 -15.49 8.11
CA ALA A 217 22.64 -16.03 8.65
C ALA A 217 23.60 -14.92 9.09
N ALA A 218 24.61 -15.28 9.86
CA ALA A 218 25.70 -14.37 10.20
C ALA A 218 26.38 -13.87 8.91
N VAL A 219 26.68 -12.56 8.85
CA VAL A 219 27.14 -11.92 7.61
C VAL A 219 28.51 -12.45 7.15
N GLU A 220 29.34 -12.92 8.08
CA GLU A 220 30.64 -13.51 7.82
C GLU A 220 30.56 -14.78 6.95
N THR A 221 29.39 -15.45 6.91
CA THR A 221 29.15 -16.60 6.04
C THR A 221 29.16 -16.26 4.55
N LEU A 222 29.12 -14.99 4.21
CA LEU A 222 29.21 -14.49 2.84
C LEU A 222 30.65 -14.49 2.28
N GLY A 223 31.65 -14.74 3.11
CA GLY A 223 33.08 -14.74 2.73
C GLY A 223 33.73 -13.37 2.85
N SER A 224 34.69 -13.04 1.97
CA SER A 224 35.37 -11.73 2.02
C SER A 224 34.42 -10.59 1.70
N ILE A 225 34.51 -9.49 2.46
CA ILE A 225 33.77 -8.26 2.18
C ILE A 225 34.17 -7.64 0.83
N ASP A 226 35.38 -7.88 0.37
CA ASP A 226 35.89 -7.38 -0.91
C ASP A 226 35.12 -7.90 -2.13
N ASP A 227 34.44 -9.04 -2.01
CA ASP A 227 33.61 -9.60 -3.08
C ASP A 227 32.26 -8.87 -3.23
N TRP A 228 31.92 -7.99 -2.28
CA TRP A 228 30.61 -7.37 -2.18
C TRP A 228 30.65 -5.86 -2.40
N GLN A 229 29.69 -5.37 -3.14
CA GLN A 229 29.30 -3.96 -3.20
C GLN A 229 28.24 -3.72 -2.13
N VAL A 230 28.52 -2.83 -1.21
CA VAL A 230 27.62 -2.47 -0.11
C VAL A 230 27.00 -1.12 -0.38
N GLU A 231 25.70 -1.02 -0.27
CA GLU A 231 24.94 0.23 -0.44
C GLU A 231 23.89 0.37 0.65
N TRP A 232 23.48 1.59 0.95
CA TRP A 232 22.33 1.79 1.81
C TRP A 232 21.08 1.14 1.22
N LYS A 233 20.32 0.46 2.06
CA LYS A 233 18.96 0.05 1.70
C LYS A 233 18.02 1.21 1.98
N TRP A 234 17.87 2.05 0.98
CA TRP A 234 17.03 3.23 1.05
C TRP A 234 15.57 2.89 1.37
N ASP A 235 14.91 3.80 2.07
CA ASP A 235 13.47 3.75 2.32
C ASP A 235 12.76 4.69 1.34
N GLY A 236 12.28 4.15 0.23
CA GLY A 236 11.70 4.90 -0.87
C GLY A 236 10.75 4.07 -1.72
N ILE A 237 10.63 4.46 -2.99
CA ILE A 237 9.90 3.72 -4.03
C ILE A 237 10.92 3.23 -5.05
N ARG A 238 11.16 1.92 -5.08
CA ARG A 238 12.00 1.34 -6.13
C ARG A 238 11.34 1.47 -7.49
N GLY A 239 12.10 1.97 -8.45
CA GLY A 239 11.61 2.17 -9.81
C GLY A 239 12.70 2.03 -10.86
N GLN A 240 12.24 1.96 -12.11
CA GLN A 240 13.09 2.06 -13.30
C GLN A 240 12.78 3.35 -14.03
N ILE A 241 13.82 4.08 -14.39
CA ILE A 241 13.78 5.18 -15.34
C ILE A 241 14.17 4.63 -16.71
N ILE A 242 13.34 4.87 -17.70
CA ILE A 242 13.49 4.37 -19.07
C ILE A 242 13.49 5.54 -20.03
N LYS A 243 14.57 5.67 -20.82
CA LYS A 243 14.66 6.62 -21.94
C LYS A 243 14.89 5.82 -23.23
N ARG A 244 13.86 5.73 -24.09
CA ARG A 244 13.92 5.05 -25.38
C ARG A 244 13.16 5.83 -26.45
N ASN A 245 13.72 5.94 -27.66
CA ASN A 245 13.10 6.60 -28.81
C ASN A 245 12.52 7.99 -28.45
N ASP A 246 13.31 8.81 -27.73
CA ASP A 246 12.92 10.12 -27.22
C ASP A 246 11.71 10.16 -26.27
N ASN A 247 11.23 8.99 -25.83
CA ASN A 247 10.23 8.88 -24.80
C ASN A 247 10.89 8.62 -23.45
N PHE A 248 10.22 9.08 -22.38
CA PHE A 248 10.68 8.96 -21.01
C PHE A 248 9.58 8.35 -20.16
N PHE A 249 9.94 7.34 -19.33
CA PHE A 249 9.00 6.65 -18.46
C PHE A 249 9.62 6.37 -17.11
N VAL A 250 8.79 6.43 -16.07
CA VAL A 250 9.12 6.01 -14.71
C VAL A 250 8.18 4.88 -14.31
N TRP A 251 8.73 3.71 -14.00
CA TRP A 251 7.98 2.54 -13.56
C TRP A 251 8.34 2.17 -12.14
N SER A 252 7.34 1.86 -11.30
CA SER A 252 7.56 1.29 -9.98
C SER A 252 7.88 -0.21 -10.07
N ARG A 253 8.42 -0.76 -8.97
CA ARG A 253 8.59 -2.21 -8.81
C ARG A 253 7.26 -2.99 -8.91
N GLY A 254 6.15 -2.34 -8.63
CA GLY A 254 4.80 -2.90 -8.76
C GLY A 254 4.27 -2.91 -10.19
N GLU A 255 5.11 -2.58 -11.18
CA GLU A 255 4.73 -2.42 -12.59
C GLU A 255 3.64 -1.35 -12.79
N GLU A 256 3.69 -0.28 -12.00
CA GLU A 256 2.86 0.90 -12.18
C GLU A 256 3.64 1.98 -12.93
N LEU A 257 3.04 2.53 -13.99
CA LEU A 257 3.60 3.68 -14.70
C LEU A 257 3.35 4.94 -13.87
N MET A 258 4.43 5.55 -13.38
CA MET A 258 4.41 6.67 -12.43
C MET A 258 4.98 7.97 -13.02
N THR A 259 5.13 8.07 -14.33
CA THR A 259 5.76 9.24 -14.98
C THR A 259 5.09 10.54 -14.56
N ASP A 260 3.75 10.58 -14.55
CA ASP A 260 2.97 11.78 -14.19
C ASP A 260 3.04 12.12 -12.68
N GLU A 261 3.47 11.17 -11.84
CA GLU A 261 3.63 11.38 -10.39
C GLU A 261 4.97 12.04 -10.03
N PHE A 262 5.91 12.08 -10.98
CA PHE A 262 7.25 12.67 -10.82
C PHE A 262 7.58 13.66 -11.94
N PRO A 263 6.81 14.76 -12.06
CA PRO A 263 7.00 15.75 -13.14
C PRO A 263 8.38 16.40 -13.12
N GLU A 264 9.06 16.45 -11.97
CA GLU A 264 10.44 16.92 -11.85
C GLU A 264 11.47 16.06 -12.59
N TYR A 265 11.12 14.83 -12.96
CA TYR A 265 12.00 13.94 -13.75
C TYR A 265 11.85 14.12 -15.27
N GLU A 266 10.90 14.96 -15.73
CA GLU A 266 10.74 15.23 -17.16
C GLU A 266 12.03 15.78 -17.80
N LEU A 267 12.85 16.47 -17.01
CA LEU A 267 14.18 16.94 -17.46
C LEU A 267 15.06 15.80 -18.00
N PHE A 268 14.93 14.59 -17.49
CA PHE A 268 15.71 13.43 -17.92
C PHE A 268 15.36 12.97 -19.34
N LYS A 269 14.22 13.39 -19.87
CA LYS A 269 13.89 13.20 -21.28
C LYS A 269 14.93 13.81 -22.22
N HIS A 270 15.61 14.87 -21.78
CA HIS A 270 16.60 15.60 -22.59
C HIS A 270 18.05 15.35 -22.16
N SER A 271 18.28 14.98 -20.92
CA SER A 271 19.63 14.81 -20.37
C SER A 271 20.14 13.36 -20.39
N LEU A 272 19.25 12.37 -20.42
CA LEU A 272 19.66 10.97 -20.53
C LEU A 272 19.83 10.55 -22.00
N PRO A 273 20.86 9.74 -22.32
CA PRO A 273 21.02 9.11 -23.62
C PRO A 273 19.82 8.21 -23.97
N ASN A 274 19.46 8.14 -25.25
CA ASN A 274 18.50 7.16 -25.73
C ASN A 274 19.01 5.72 -25.49
N GLY A 275 18.11 4.78 -25.25
CA GLY A 275 18.49 3.41 -24.94
C GLY A 275 19.07 3.27 -23.53
N THR A 276 18.62 4.08 -22.57
CA THR A 276 19.04 4.00 -21.17
C THR A 276 17.91 3.49 -20.29
N VAL A 277 18.20 2.46 -19.46
CA VAL A 277 17.31 1.97 -18.40
C VAL A 277 18.09 1.88 -17.10
N LEU A 278 17.65 2.65 -16.11
CA LEU A 278 18.24 2.71 -14.78
C LEU A 278 17.33 2.04 -13.75
N ASP A 279 17.89 1.29 -12.81
CA ASP A 279 17.21 0.78 -11.61
C ASP A 279 17.69 1.58 -10.40
N GLY A 280 16.76 2.08 -9.61
CA GLY A 280 17.08 2.95 -8.49
C GLY A 280 15.95 3.07 -7.49
N GLU A 281 16.18 3.91 -6.49
CA GLU A 281 15.18 4.26 -5.48
C GLU A 281 14.78 5.73 -5.63
N ILE A 282 13.49 6.00 -5.73
CA ILE A 282 12.93 7.35 -5.64
C ILE A 282 12.77 7.66 -4.16
N ILE A 283 13.52 8.61 -3.66
CA ILE A 283 13.46 9.03 -2.25
C ILE A 283 13.16 10.53 -2.14
N VAL A 284 12.52 10.92 -1.05
CA VAL A 284 12.45 12.36 -0.73
C VAL A 284 13.84 12.79 -0.33
N ALA A 285 14.39 13.77 -1.04
CA ALA A 285 15.73 14.26 -0.83
C ALA A 285 15.88 15.71 -1.31
N ASP A 286 16.68 16.48 -0.62
CA ASP A 286 17.18 17.76 -1.10
C ASP A 286 18.55 17.52 -1.75
N GLY A 287 18.56 17.42 -3.08
CA GLY A 287 19.72 16.97 -3.85
C GLY A 287 20.16 15.56 -3.43
N ALA A 288 21.36 15.44 -2.87
CA ALA A 288 21.93 14.19 -2.38
C ALA A 288 21.58 13.87 -0.91
N THR A 289 20.89 14.76 -0.20
CA THR A 289 20.56 14.60 1.23
C THR A 289 19.19 13.95 1.39
N PRO A 290 19.09 12.68 1.83
CA PRO A 290 17.82 12.02 2.07
C PRO A 290 17.01 12.70 3.18
N LEU A 291 15.68 12.62 3.06
CA LEU A 291 14.72 13.11 4.04
C LEU A 291 13.77 11.96 4.45
N SER A 292 12.95 12.22 5.47
CA SER A 292 12.03 11.21 6.00
C SER A 292 11.04 10.69 4.96
N PHE A 293 10.83 9.38 4.93
CA PHE A 293 9.80 8.73 4.10
C PHE A 293 8.36 9.22 4.44
N ALA A 294 8.14 9.77 5.63
CA ALA A 294 6.85 10.37 5.98
C ALA A 294 6.44 11.49 5.00
N LEU A 295 7.40 12.22 4.45
CA LEU A 295 7.15 13.22 3.41
C LEU A 295 6.71 12.55 2.09
N MET A 296 7.30 11.41 1.72
CA MET A 296 6.87 10.64 0.55
C MET A 296 5.40 10.21 0.66
N GLN A 297 4.93 9.83 1.85
CA GLN A 297 3.53 9.46 2.06
C GLN A 297 2.54 10.60 1.78
N THR A 298 2.96 11.86 1.88
CA THR A 298 2.13 13.02 1.53
C THR A 298 1.93 13.15 0.02
N ARG A 299 2.79 12.50 -0.78
CA ARG A 299 2.85 12.54 -2.23
C ARG A 299 2.21 11.29 -2.88
N ILE A 300 2.44 10.10 -2.30
CA ILE A 300 1.93 8.82 -2.83
C ILE A 300 0.41 8.85 -3.02
N GLY A 301 -0.03 8.39 -4.22
CA GLY A 301 -1.44 8.29 -4.58
C GLY A 301 -2.12 9.61 -4.94
N ARG A 302 -1.36 10.69 -5.09
CA ARG A 302 -1.88 11.95 -5.64
C ARG A 302 -1.72 11.95 -7.17
N LYS A 303 -2.81 12.19 -7.88
CA LYS A 303 -2.80 12.28 -9.35
C LYS A 303 -2.25 13.62 -9.89
N ASN A 304 -2.38 14.69 -9.12
CA ASN A 304 -1.91 16.01 -9.50
C ASN A 304 -0.84 16.46 -8.50
N ILE A 305 0.40 16.46 -8.93
CA ILE A 305 1.53 16.98 -8.17
C ILE A 305 1.73 18.44 -8.57
N ASN A 306 1.38 19.35 -7.66
CA ASN A 306 1.57 20.78 -7.86
C ASN A 306 2.91 21.25 -7.26
N LYS A 307 3.30 22.50 -7.59
CA LYS A 307 4.56 23.10 -7.15
C LYS A 307 4.75 23.03 -5.63
N LYS A 308 3.71 23.28 -4.84
CA LYS A 308 3.75 23.22 -3.37
C LYS A 308 4.08 21.80 -2.85
N ILE A 309 3.57 20.76 -3.51
CA ILE A 309 3.87 19.36 -3.14
C ILE A 309 5.32 19.05 -3.49
N MET A 310 5.81 19.48 -4.66
CA MET A 310 7.20 19.29 -5.05
C MET A 310 8.18 19.99 -4.11
N GLU A 311 7.86 21.21 -3.66
CA GLU A 311 8.67 21.94 -2.70
C GLU A 311 8.67 21.32 -1.29
N ASN A 312 7.52 20.81 -0.83
CA ASN A 312 7.40 20.21 0.51
C ASN A 312 7.95 18.77 0.58
N ALA A 313 7.95 18.05 -0.51
CA ALA A 313 8.45 16.68 -0.62
C ALA A 313 9.27 16.53 -1.93
N PRO A 314 10.41 17.23 -2.05
CA PRO A 314 11.27 17.12 -3.22
C PRO A 314 11.80 15.69 -3.33
N VAL A 315 11.95 15.18 -4.54
CA VAL A 315 12.44 13.82 -4.78
C VAL A 315 13.69 13.82 -5.65
N SER A 316 14.58 12.86 -5.35
CA SER A 316 15.71 12.51 -6.19
C SER A 316 15.70 11.01 -6.47
N PHE A 317 16.22 10.62 -7.63
CA PHE A 317 16.40 9.23 -8.03
C PHE A 317 17.82 8.79 -7.67
N PHE A 318 17.94 7.86 -6.74
CA PHE A 318 19.21 7.27 -6.33
C PHE A 318 19.45 6.01 -7.15
N ALA A 319 20.17 6.16 -8.27
CA ALA A 319 20.50 5.09 -9.19
C ALA A 319 21.54 4.14 -8.58
N TYR A 320 21.30 2.85 -8.65
CA TYR A 320 22.22 1.83 -8.16
C TYR A 320 22.51 0.71 -9.16
N ASP A 321 21.82 0.68 -10.30
CA ASP A 321 22.13 -0.25 -11.39
C ASP A 321 21.71 0.33 -12.76
N ILE A 322 22.35 -0.12 -13.81
CA ILE A 322 21.99 0.16 -15.20
C ILE A 322 21.68 -1.15 -15.92
N LEU A 323 20.53 -1.19 -16.59
CA LEU A 323 20.01 -2.40 -17.23
C LEU A 323 20.14 -2.35 -18.76
N GLU A 324 20.16 -1.13 -19.32
CA GLU A 324 20.32 -0.87 -20.74
C GLU A 324 21.12 0.41 -20.91
N TYR A 325 22.09 0.39 -21.80
CA TYR A 325 22.89 1.54 -22.17
C TYR A 325 23.10 1.56 -23.70
N ASP A 326 22.82 2.69 -24.33
CA ASP A 326 22.85 2.84 -25.80
C ASP A 326 22.06 1.74 -26.54
N GLY A 327 20.92 1.34 -25.99
CA GLY A 327 20.06 0.27 -26.51
C GLY A 327 20.59 -1.16 -26.32
N ILE A 328 21.71 -1.32 -25.62
CA ILE A 328 22.33 -2.62 -25.36
C ILE A 328 21.90 -3.11 -23.97
N ASP A 329 21.37 -4.33 -23.88
CA ASP A 329 21.01 -4.98 -22.62
C ASP A 329 22.26 -5.33 -21.81
N CYS A 330 22.46 -4.65 -20.69
CA CYS A 330 23.63 -4.79 -19.81
C CYS A 330 23.44 -5.84 -18.70
N ARG A 331 22.26 -6.45 -18.56
CA ARG A 331 21.91 -7.33 -17.41
C ARG A 331 22.83 -8.54 -17.26
N ASN A 332 23.39 -9.03 -18.35
CA ASN A 332 24.34 -10.17 -18.34
C ASN A 332 25.79 -9.76 -18.01
N MET A 333 26.07 -8.46 -17.86
CA MET A 333 27.39 -7.98 -17.45
C MET A 333 27.55 -8.10 -15.92
N PRO A 334 28.77 -8.29 -15.40
CA PRO A 334 29.05 -8.20 -13.97
C PRO A 334 28.64 -6.83 -13.39
N LEU A 335 28.14 -6.82 -12.14
CA LEU A 335 27.68 -5.60 -11.45
C LEU A 335 28.75 -4.49 -11.48
N GLN A 336 30.02 -4.82 -11.25
CA GLN A 336 31.10 -3.83 -11.28
C GLN A 336 31.25 -3.10 -12.62
N GLN A 337 30.98 -3.77 -13.75
CA GLN A 337 31.01 -3.15 -15.08
C GLN A 337 29.76 -2.30 -15.30
N ARG A 338 28.58 -2.79 -14.91
CA ARG A 338 27.35 -1.98 -14.94
C ARG A 338 27.48 -0.73 -14.08
N ARG A 339 28.15 -0.84 -12.93
CA ARG A 339 28.40 0.30 -12.04
C ARG A 339 29.24 1.39 -12.73
N GLN A 340 30.28 1.04 -13.46
CA GLN A 340 31.09 2.00 -14.22
C GLN A 340 30.25 2.74 -15.26
N GLN A 341 29.45 2.01 -16.03
CA GLN A 341 28.53 2.64 -17.00
C GLN A 341 27.49 3.54 -16.32
N LEU A 342 26.96 3.11 -15.17
CA LEU A 342 26.02 3.92 -14.39
C LEU A 342 26.65 5.25 -13.94
N GLU A 343 27.90 5.24 -13.49
CA GLU A 343 28.62 6.44 -13.08
C GLU A 343 28.74 7.45 -14.22
N GLU A 344 29.07 6.98 -15.44
CA GLU A 344 29.11 7.79 -16.65
C GLU A 344 27.74 8.41 -16.96
N VAL A 345 26.67 7.62 -16.92
CA VAL A 345 25.32 8.08 -17.22
C VAL A 345 24.81 9.11 -16.20
N VAL A 346 25.08 8.90 -14.92
CA VAL A 346 24.69 9.87 -13.87
C VAL A 346 25.42 11.21 -14.05
N VAL A 347 26.70 11.19 -14.44
CA VAL A 347 27.44 12.41 -14.79
C VAL A 347 26.82 13.11 -16.00
N LEU A 348 26.44 12.36 -17.04
CA LEU A 348 25.79 12.92 -18.24
C LEU A 348 24.41 13.51 -17.94
N ALA A 349 23.67 12.94 -16.98
CA ALA A 349 22.36 13.46 -16.57
C ALA A 349 22.45 14.89 -15.97
N ALA A 350 23.60 15.27 -15.41
CA ALA A 350 23.95 16.62 -14.94
C ALA A 350 22.84 17.29 -14.11
N SER A 351 22.21 16.56 -13.19
CA SER A 351 21.05 17.03 -12.43
C SER A 351 21.13 16.65 -10.96
N ASP A 352 20.72 17.58 -10.09
CA ASP A 352 20.54 17.35 -8.65
C ASP A 352 19.42 16.34 -8.33
N LYS A 353 18.55 16.04 -9.30
CA LYS A 353 17.48 15.05 -9.18
C LYS A 353 17.91 13.62 -9.48
N MET A 354 19.15 13.44 -10.01
CA MET A 354 19.75 12.13 -10.22
C MET A 354 21.01 12.00 -9.38
N GLN A 355 21.01 11.04 -8.48
CA GLN A 355 22.15 10.77 -7.59
C GLN A 355 22.62 9.34 -7.81
N LEU A 356 23.91 9.13 -7.68
CA LEU A 356 24.47 7.79 -7.60
C LEU A 356 24.30 7.27 -6.19
N SER A 357 23.72 6.09 -6.00
CA SER A 357 23.68 5.44 -4.68
C SER A 357 25.10 5.20 -4.20
N PRO A 358 25.54 5.76 -3.05
CA PRO A 358 26.91 5.65 -2.62
C PRO A 358 27.29 4.22 -2.24
N ILE A 359 28.49 3.80 -2.61
CA ILE A 359 29.10 2.56 -2.15
C ILE A 359 29.71 2.80 -0.77
N ILE A 360 29.39 1.95 0.18
CA ILE A 360 29.95 1.99 1.53
C ILE A 360 31.22 1.14 1.54
N ASN A 361 32.34 1.76 1.83
CA ASN A 361 33.62 1.10 1.96
C ASN A 361 33.90 0.82 3.45
N CYS A 362 34.19 -0.43 3.78
CA CYS A 362 34.52 -0.89 5.13
C CYS A 362 35.69 -1.88 5.05
N ALA A 363 36.49 -1.94 6.10
CA ALA A 363 37.62 -2.86 6.17
C ALA A 363 37.17 -4.31 6.39
N ASP A 364 36.09 -4.52 7.17
CA ASP A 364 35.57 -5.85 7.48
C ASP A 364 34.06 -5.82 7.82
N TRP A 365 33.49 -7.00 8.07
CA TRP A 365 32.08 -7.18 8.43
C TRP A 365 31.74 -6.57 9.80
N ASN A 366 32.70 -6.45 10.74
CA ASN A 366 32.46 -5.86 12.06
C ASN A 366 32.24 -4.36 11.95
N GLU A 367 33.11 -3.68 11.18
CA GLU A 367 32.93 -2.26 10.90
C GLU A 367 31.58 -2.00 10.21
N LEU A 368 31.24 -2.83 9.22
CA LEU A 368 29.96 -2.72 8.53
C LEU A 368 28.77 -2.94 9.47
N ALA A 369 28.87 -3.87 10.42
CA ALA A 369 27.84 -4.12 11.42
C ALA A 369 27.59 -2.92 12.34
N LEU A 370 28.64 -2.19 12.71
CA LEU A 370 28.54 -0.94 13.48
C LEU A 370 27.86 0.17 12.66
N LEU A 371 28.28 0.36 11.41
CA LEU A 371 27.66 1.34 10.51
C LEU A 371 26.17 1.02 10.25
N ARG A 372 25.80 -0.26 10.19
CA ARG A 372 24.39 -0.68 10.03
C ARG A 372 23.48 -0.11 11.11
N GLN A 373 23.95 0.03 12.33
CA GLN A 373 23.16 0.59 13.43
C GLN A 373 22.78 2.05 13.21
N GLN A 374 23.59 2.79 12.42
CA GLN A 374 23.36 4.18 12.05
C GLN A 374 22.41 4.34 10.85
N SER A 375 21.88 3.25 10.28
CA SER A 375 21.05 3.31 9.07
C SER A 375 19.86 4.27 9.19
N ARG A 376 19.21 4.37 10.36
CA ARG A 376 18.09 5.30 10.57
C ARG A 376 18.50 6.77 10.48
N GLU A 377 19.73 7.11 10.83
CA GLU A 377 20.28 8.47 10.72
C GLU A 377 20.43 8.89 9.25
N HIS A 378 20.61 7.88 8.37
CA HIS A 378 20.68 8.04 6.91
C HIS A 378 19.34 7.81 6.21
N TYR A 379 18.22 7.70 6.93
CA TYR A 379 16.91 7.35 6.37
C TYR A 379 16.91 6.06 5.56
N ALA A 380 17.71 5.08 5.99
CA ALA A 380 17.87 3.77 5.39
C ALA A 380 17.39 2.66 6.33
N GLU A 381 17.02 1.51 5.77
CA GLU A 381 16.54 0.33 6.50
C GLU A 381 17.65 -0.71 6.81
N GLY A 382 18.90 -0.39 6.53
CA GLY A 382 20.04 -1.30 6.60
C GLY A 382 20.89 -1.21 5.33
N PHE A 383 21.45 -2.34 4.93
CA PHE A 383 22.29 -2.46 3.73
C PHE A 383 21.71 -3.39 2.68
N MET A 384 22.06 -3.10 1.43
CA MET A 384 22.03 -4.01 0.30
C MET A 384 23.46 -4.51 0.07
N LEU A 385 23.63 -5.85 0.07
CA LEU A 385 24.90 -6.50 -0.22
C LEU A 385 24.75 -7.16 -1.59
N LYS A 386 25.54 -6.74 -2.56
CA LYS A 386 25.47 -7.21 -3.95
C LYS A 386 26.84 -7.78 -4.34
N ARG A 387 26.88 -9.02 -4.83
CA ARG A 387 28.13 -9.62 -5.28
C ARG A 387 28.66 -8.88 -6.52
N LYS A 388 29.91 -8.40 -6.49
CA LYS A 388 30.51 -7.58 -7.56
C LYS A 388 30.51 -8.24 -8.94
N ASN A 389 30.66 -9.57 -8.99
CA ASN A 389 30.66 -10.35 -10.23
C ASN A 389 29.27 -10.84 -10.65
N SER A 390 28.19 -10.45 -9.96
CA SER A 390 26.85 -10.94 -10.27
C SER A 390 26.25 -10.29 -11.51
N ILE A 391 25.51 -11.06 -12.27
CA ILE A 391 24.61 -10.55 -13.30
C ILE A 391 23.32 -10.02 -12.68
N TYR A 392 22.54 -9.21 -13.41
CA TYR A 392 21.21 -8.78 -12.99
C TYR A 392 20.17 -9.86 -13.35
N GLN A 393 19.72 -10.61 -12.36
CA GLN A 393 18.78 -11.72 -12.56
C GLN A 393 17.33 -11.25 -12.52
N THR A 394 16.38 -12.12 -12.78
CA THR A 394 14.94 -11.85 -12.73
C THR A 394 14.32 -12.48 -11.49
N GLY A 395 13.48 -11.70 -10.79
CA GLY A 395 12.73 -12.17 -9.63
C GLY A 395 13.62 -12.40 -8.41
N ARG A 396 13.20 -13.28 -7.50
CA ARG A 396 13.93 -13.55 -6.25
C ARG A 396 14.85 -14.73 -6.43
N LYS A 397 16.14 -14.49 -6.47
CA LYS A 397 17.20 -15.51 -6.55
C LYS A 397 18.14 -15.37 -5.35
N ARG A 398 18.52 -16.53 -4.77
CA ARG A 398 19.40 -16.57 -3.60
C ARG A 398 20.86 -16.65 -4.04
N GLY A 399 21.74 -15.94 -3.32
CA GLY A 399 23.20 -16.07 -3.45
C GLY A 399 23.92 -14.77 -3.73
N ASP A 400 23.42 -13.93 -4.64
CA ASP A 400 24.16 -12.76 -5.13
C ASP A 400 23.71 -11.43 -4.52
N TRP A 401 22.41 -11.30 -4.19
CA TRP A 401 21.87 -10.09 -3.60
C TRP A 401 21.18 -10.36 -2.27
N TRP A 402 21.62 -9.66 -1.20
CA TRP A 402 21.08 -9.77 0.14
C TRP A 402 20.65 -8.40 0.67
N LYS A 403 19.59 -8.38 1.44
CA LYS A 403 19.20 -7.23 2.25
C LYS A 403 19.49 -7.55 3.72
N TRP A 404 20.35 -6.76 4.31
CA TRP A 404 20.75 -6.86 5.71
C TRP A 404 20.14 -5.71 6.50
N LYS A 405 18.89 -5.89 6.89
CA LYS A 405 18.13 -4.87 7.58
C LYS A 405 18.58 -4.68 9.03
N ILE A 406 18.39 -3.44 9.53
CA ILE A 406 18.41 -3.18 10.98
C ILE A 406 17.21 -3.85 11.64
N GLU A 407 17.31 -4.03 12.95
CA GLU A 407 16.22 -4.60 13.73
C GLU A 407 15.04 -3.64 13.81
N ALA A 408 13.82 -4.19 13.76
CA ALA A 408 12.63 -3.41 13.94
C ALA A 408 12.59 -2.81 15.35
N LEU A 409 11.95 -1.65 15.50
CA LEU A 409 11.63 -1.11 16.81
C LEU A 409 10.58 -2.01 17.47
N THR A 410 10.68 -2.23 18.78
CA THR A 410 9.73 -3.07 19.51
C THR A 410 9.20 -2.37 20.76
N ILE A 411 7.97 -2.75 21.14
CA ILE A 411 7.32 -2.30 22.37
C ILE A 411 6.40 -3.39 22.89
N ASP A 412 6.41 -3.62 24.20
CA ASP A 412 5.49 -4.56 24.84
C ASP A 412 4.14 -3.89 25.14
N ALA A 413 3.07 -4.51 24.68
CA ALA A 413 1.73 -3.96 24.77
C ALA A 413 0.69 -5.04 25.08
N VAL A 414 -0.41 -4.66 25.71
CA VAL A 414 -1.51 -5.57 26.04
C VAL A 414 -2.62 -5.50 24.99
N MET A 415 -3.16 -6.65 24.61
CA MET A 415 -4.31 -6.75 23.73
C MET A 415 -5.59 -6.34 24.48
N ILE A 416 -6.36 -5.40 23.91
CA ILE A 416 -7.61 -4.88 24.48
C ILE A 416 -8.83 -5.14 23.62
N TYR A 417 -8.65 -5.23 22.29
CA TYR A 417 -9.73 -5.55 21.34
C TYR A 417 -9.28 -6.61 20.35
N ALA A 418 -10.25 -7.41 19.92
CA ALA A 418 -10.09 -8.39 18.86
C ALA A 418 -11.24 -8.28 17.86
N GLN A 419 -10.90 -8.34 16.57
CA GLN A 419 -11.85 -8.33 15.46
C GLN A 419 -11.66 -9.59 14.63
N LYS A 420 -12.75 -10.11 14.06
CA LYS A 420 -12.67 -11.23 13.12
C LYS A 420 -11.83 -10.87 11.91
N GLY A 421 -11.01 -11.81 11.47
CA GLY A 421 -10.26 -11.69 10.25
C GLY A 421 -11.14 -11.77 9.00
N SER A 422 -10.51 -11.61 7.84
CA SER A 422 -11.14 -11.74 6.53
C SER A 422 -10.66 -12.99 5.80
N GLY A 423 -11.38 -13.42 4.77
CA GLY A 423 -11.01 -14.55 3.93
C GLY A 423 -10.93 -15.87 4.71
N ARG A 424 -9.85 -16.63 4.51
CA ARG A 424 -9.65 -17.94 5.16
C ARG A 424 -9.70 -17.88 6.71
N ARG A 425 -9.48 -16.71 7.30
CA ARG A 425 -9.50 -16.48 8.74
C ARG A 425 -10.77 -15.79 9.24
N SER A 426 -11.83 -15.69 8.43
CA SER A 426 -13.10 -15.03 8.79
C SER A 426 -13.79 -15.64 10.01
N ASN A 427 -13.51 -16.91 10.34
CA ASN A 427 -14.03 -17.59 11.51
C ASN A 427 -13.18 -17.39 12.79
N LEU A 428 -11.99 -16.77 12.65
CA LEU A 428 -11.07 -16.52 13.75
C LEU A 428 -10.96 -15.03 14.03
N TYR A 429 -10.69 -14.69 15.28
CA TYR A 429 -10.25 -13.34 15.63
C TYR A 429 -8.76 -13.25 15.32
N THR A 430 -8.39 -12.34 14.39
CA THR A 430 -7.00 -12.20 13.91
C THR A 430 -6.50 -10.77 13.87
N ASP A 431 -7.39 -9.79 13.96
CA ASP A 431 -7.04 -8.37 14.01
C ASP A 431 -7.15 -7.89 15.44
N TYR A 432 -6.04 -7.49 16.04
CA TYR A 432 -5.97 -7.13 17.43
C TYR A 432 -5.57 -5.67 17.62
N THR A 433 -6.19 -5.02 18.60
CA THR A 433 -5.81 -3.66 19.03
C THR A 433 -5.03 -3.75 20.33
N PHE A 434 -3.91 -3.05 20.36
CA PHE A 434 -2.98 -3.04 21.47
C PHE A 434 -2.95 -1.69 22.17
N ALA A 435 -2.73 -1.74 23.49
CA ALA A 435 -2.66 -0.59 24.36
C ALA A 435 -1.38 -0.60 25.22
N VAL A 436 -0.96 0.59 25.59
CA VAL A 436 0.04 0.88 26.61
C VAL A 436 -0.61 1.64 27.78
N ARG A 437 0.08 1.85 28.89
CA ARG A 437 -0.45 2.60 30.04
C ARG A 437 -0.04 4.07 29.98
N ASP A 438 -0.97 4.95 30.32
CA ASP A 438 -0.66 6.36 30.57
C ASP A 438 -0.19 6.61 32.01
N ALA A 439 0.06 7.88 32.36
CA ALA A 439 0.51 8.28 33.68
C ALA A 439 -0.52 7.99 34.80
N GLU A 440 -1.82 7.95 34.45
CA GLU A 440 -2.91 7.60 35.36
C GLU A 440 -3.19 6.08 35.36
N ASN A 441 -2.30 5.27 34.82
CA ASN A 441 -2.40 3.81 34.69
C ASN A 441 -3.60 3.32 33.85
N LYS A 442 -4.18 4.19 32.97
CA LYS A 442 -5.23 3.82 32.04
C LYS A 442 -4.65 3.22 30.76
N LEU A 443 -5.36 2.29 30.16
CA LEU A 443 -4.98 1.69 28.88
C LEU A 443 -5.34 2.61 27.72
N VAL A 444 -4.33 3.00 26.94
CA VAL A 444 -4.46 3.86 25.77
C VAL A 444 -4.12 3.04 24.52
N ALA A 445 -5.12 2.83 23.66
CA ALA A 445 -4.94 2.15 22.37
C ALA A 445 -4.02 2.98 21.47
N PHE A 446 -3.06 2.33 20.80
CA PHE A 446 -2.11 3.02 19.92
C PHE A 446 -1.90 2.35 18.55
N THR A 447 -2.17 1.06 18.43
CA THR A 447 -1.98 0.34 17.15
C THR A 447 -2.89 -0.86 17.02
N LYS A 448 -3.07 -1.30 15.75
CA LYS A 448 -3.65 -2.60 15.40
C LYS A 448 -2.59 -3.44 14.69
N ALA A 449 -2.56 -4.75 14.95
CA ALA A 449 -1.73 -5.69 14.21
C ALA A 449 -2.53 -6.96 13.90
N TYR A 450 -2.26 -7.56 12.74
CA TYR A 450 -2.96 -8.74 12.21
C TYR A 450 -2.01 -9.83 11.69
N SER A 451 -0.72 -9.66 11.87
CA SER A 451 0.32 -10.58 11.38
C SER A 451 1.40 -10.82 12.42
N GLY A 452 2.17 -11.87 12.24
CA GLY A 452 3.35 -12.18 13.05
C GLY A 452 3.20 -13.40 13.94
N LEU A 453 1.97 -13.85 14.23
CA LEU A 453 1.73 -15.09 14.99
C LEU A 453 1.66 -16.30 14.05
N THR A 454 2.00 -17.45 14.57
CA THR A 454 1.76 -18.75 13.94
C THR A 454 0.27 -19.11 13.96
N ASP A 455 -0.18 -20.00 13.06
CA ASP A 455 -1.57 -20.45 13.04
C ASP A 455 -1.99 -21.10 14.37
N LYS A 456 -1.06 -21.74 15.10
CA LYS A 456 -1.30 -22.30 16.43
C LYS A 456 -1.55 -21.21 17.46
N GLU A 457 -0.76 -20.16 17.45
CA GLU A 457 -0.94 -19.01 18.36
C GLU A 457 -2.23 -18.26 18.03
N PHE A 458 -2.56 -18.05 16.74
CA PHE A 458 -3.87 -17.48 16.38
C PHE A 458 -5.04 -18.29 16.93
N ALA A 459 -4.99 -19.63 16.86
CA ALA A 459 -6.03 -20.48 17.42
C ALA A 459 -6.12 -20.36 18.95
N GLN A 460 -4.99 -20.20 19.66
CA GLN A 460 -4.96 -20.00 21.10
C GLN A 460 -5.53 -18.63 21.49
N VAL A 461 -5.17 -17.57 20.78
CA VAL A 461 -5.70 -16.23 21.02
C VAL A 461 -7.21 -16.17 20.68
N ASP A 462 -7.66 -16.80 19.61
CA ASP A 462 -9.08 -16.93 19.28
C ASP A 462 -9.88 -17.62 20.40
N ALA A 463 -9.34 -18.71 20.94
CA ALA A 463 -9.95 -19.39 22.10
C ALA A 463 -9.98 -18.51 23.36
N PHE A 464 -8.94 -17.69 23.58
CA PHE A 464 -8.92 -16.71 24.67
C PHE A 464 -9.99 -15.64 24.46
N VAL A 465 -10.09 -15.05 23.26
CA VAL A 465 -11.08 -14.02 22.90
C VAL A 465 -12.50 -14.54 23.14
N LYS A 466 -12.80 -15.75 22.68
CA LYS A 466 -14.13 -16.37 22.86
C LYS A 466 -14.53 -16.57 24.33
N ARG A 467 -13.55 -16.84 25.20
CA ARG A 467 -13.79 -17.06 26.64
C ARG A 467 -13.77 -15.78 27.48
N ASN A 468 -13.02 -14.77 27.04
CA ASN A 468 -12.74 -13.57 27.85
C ASN A 468 -13.27 -12.28 27.19
N ALA A 469 -14.19 -12.39 26.24
CA ALA A 469 -14.90 -11.23 25.69
C ALA A 469 -15.78 -10.61 26.77
N ILE A 470 -15.62 -9.30 27.01
CA ILE A 470 -16.37 -8.51 27.98
C ILE A 470 -17.60 -7.92 27.31
N GLU A 471 -17.39 -7.25 26.16
CA GLU A 471 -18.43 -6.57 25.40
C GLU A 471 -18.30 -6.86 23.91
N LYS A 472 -19.42 -6.69 23.21
CA LYS A 472 -19.51 -6.91 21.77
C LYS A 472 -19.99 -5.64 21.07
N PHE A 473 -19.11 -5.08 20.22
CA PHE A 473 -19.42 -3.93 19.37
C PHE A 473 -19.33 -4.35 17.90
N GLY A 474 -20.44 -4.77 17.31
CA GLY A 474 -20.44 -5.30 15.95
C GLY A 474 -19.42 -6.43 15.76
N PRO A 475 -18.44 -6.29 14.84
CA PRO A 475 -17.39 -7.30 14.61
C PRO A 475 -16.31 -7.34 15.69
N VAL A 476 -16.21 -6.32 16.53
CA VAL A 476 -15.16 -6.16 17.55
C VAL A 476 -15.60 -6.73 18.90
N ARG A 477 -14.68 -7.32 19.62
CA ARG A 477 -14.82 -7.78 21.01
C ARG A 477 -13.85 -7.01 21.89
N THR A 478 -14.34 -6.40 22.95
CA THR A 478 -13.51 -6.00 24.08
C THR A 478 -13.12 -7.26 24.83
N VAL A 479 -11.86 -7.40 25.15
CA VAL A 479 -11.35 -8.58 25.85
C VAL A 479 -10.66 -8.17 27.14
N LYS A 480 -10.58 -9.11 28.09
CA LYS A 480 -9.80 -8.93 29.31
C LYS A 480 -8.34 -8.59 28.94
N PRO A 481 -7.76 -7.49 29.45
CA PRO A 481 -6.41 -7.08 29.10
C PRO A 481 -5.36 -7.92 29.84
N GLU A 482 -5.15 -9.15 29.38
CA GLU A 482 -4.25 -10.13 30.01
C GLU A 482 -3.10 -10.56 29.09
N LEU A 483 -3.36 -10.61 27.74
CA LEU A 483 -2.35 -11.09 26.80
C LEU A 483 -1.40 -9.97 26.39
N VAL A 484 -0.12 -10.16 26.67
CA VAL A 484 0.96 -9.23 26.34
C VAL A 484 1.71 -9.71 25.11
N PHE A 485 1.96 -8.79 24.18
CA PHE A 485 2.71 -9.05 22.95
C PHE A 485 3.80 -8.00 22.76
N GLU A 486 4.94 -8.44 22.27
CA GLU A 486 5.94 -7.56 21.71
C GLU A 486 5.50 -7.15 20.30
N ILE A 487 5.26 -5.87 20.10
CA ILE A 487 4.85 -5.29 18.82
C ILE A 487 6.08 -4.70 18.13
N ALA A 488 6.45 -5.28 16.99
CA ALA A 488 7.52 -4.78 16.14
C ALA A 488 6.97 -3.82 15.10
N PHE A 489 7.72 -2.77 14.76
CA PHE A 489 7.35 -1.79 13.73
C PHE A 489 8.59 -1.15 13.09
N GLU A 490 8.44 -0.64 11.86
CA GLU A 490 9.56 -0.08 11.09
C GLU A 490 9.76 1.43 11.34
N GLY A 491 8.71 2.14 11.78
CA GLY A 491 8.77 3.56 12.07
C GLY A 491 7.62 4.03 12.93
N ILE A 492 7.77 5.22 13.51
CA ILE A 492 6.78 5.88 14.37
C ILE A 492 6.63 7.34 13.93
N ALA A 493 5.41 7.85 13.92
CA ALA A 493 5.10 9.22 13.50
C ALA A 493 4.01 9.83 14.38
N VAL A 494 3.92 11.16 14.38
CA VAL A 494 2.82 11.90 15.04
C VAL A 494 1.49 11.58 14.37
N SER A 495 0.45 11.31 15.16
CA SER A 495 -0.90 11.06 14.66
C SER A 495 -1.95 11.86 15.42
N LYS A 496 -2.70 12.67 14.70
CA LYS A 496 -3.88 13.37 15.23
C LYS A 496 -5.13 12.48 15.33
N ARG A 497 -5.08 11.26 14.74
CA ARG A 497 -6.22 10.33 14.69
C ARG A 497 -6.27 9.41 15.90
N HIS A 498 -5.13 9.06 16.47
CA HIS A 498 -5.04 8.14 17.58
C HIS A 498 -5.01 8.89 18.91
N LYS A 499 -5.74 8.40 19.91
CA LYS A 499 -5.73 8.95 21.29
C LYS A 499 -4.33 8.95 21.90
N SER A 500 -3.47 8.02 21.48
CA SER A 500 -2.06 7.96 21.88
C SER A 500 -1.18 9.09 21.32
N GLY A 501 -1.64 9.79 20.29
CA GLY A 501 -0.85 10.79 19.57
C GLY A 501 0.18 10.22 18.58
N VAL A 502 0.30 8.87 18.47
CA VAL A 502 1.29 8.21 17.61
C VAL A 502 0.64 7.28 16.60
N ALA A 503 1.32 7.06 15.48
CA ALA A 503 1.02 6.02 14.50
C ALA A 503 2.27 5.20 14.21
N LEU A 504 2.14 3.90 14.09
CA LEU A 504 3.23 2.98 13.77
C LEU A 504 3.17 2.57 12.29
N ARG A 505 4.36 2.39 11.69
CA ARG A 505 4.51 1.89 10.33
C ARG A 505 4.76 0.38 10.35
N PHE A 506 3.93 -0.38 9.63
CA PHE A 506 4.00 -1.85 9.55
C PHE A 506 4.02 -2.57 10.91
N PRO A 507 3.08 -2.27 11.82
CA PRO A 507 3.01 -2.95 13.10
C PRO A 507 2.66 -4.42 12.92
N ARG A 508 3.38 -5.27 13.66
CA ARG A 508 3.17 -6.73 13.68
C ARG A 508 3.49 -7.28 15.06
N MET A 509 2.88 -8.39 15.41
CA MET A 509 3.21 -9.13 16.61
C MET A 509 4.54 -9.88 16.38
N SER A 510 5.59 -9.49 17.06
CA SER A 510 6.91 -10.14 16.96
C SER A 510 6.96 -11.40 17.82
N ARG A 511 6.39 -11.30 19.01
CA ARG A 511 6.41 -12.39 19.97
C ARG A 511 5.26 -12.27 20.97
N TRP A 512 4.64 -13.40 21.34
CA TRP A 512 3.75 -13.46 22.48
C TRP A 512 4.59 -13.52 23.76
N ARG A 513 4.38 -12.58 24.67
CA ARG A 513 5.12 -12.42 25.92
C ARG A 513 4.43 -13.20 27.05
N HIS A 514 4.58 -14.53 27.05
CA HIS A 514 4.07 -15.39 28.13
C HIS A 514 4.75 -15.15 29.47
N ASP A 515 5.90 -14.51 29.45
CA ASP A 515 6.73 -14.15 30.58
C ASP A 515 6.31 -12.83 31.24
N LYS A 516 5.40 -12.06 30.65
CA LYS A 516 4.96 -10.74 31.15
C LYS A 516 3.47 -10.69 31.46
N LYS A 517 3.13 -9.94 32.50
CA LYS A 517 1.76 -9.58 32.86
C LYS A 517 1.37 -8.23 32.29
N ALA A 518 0.06 -7.91 32.32
CA ALA A 518 -0.48 -6.67 31.76
C ALA A 518 -0.06 -5.39 32.53
N ASP A 519 0.51 -5.52 33.70
CA ASP A 519 1.10 -4.41 34.48
C ASP A 519 2.59 -4.16 34.17
N GLU A 520 3.23 -5.08 33.44
CA GLU A 520 4.64 -5.01 33.06
C GLU A 520 4.85 -4.53 31.61
N ILE A 521 3.81 -3.99 30.95
CA ILE A 521 3.88 -3.43 29.61
C ILE A 521 4.55 -2.06 29.62
N ASN A 522 5.00 -1.63 28.45
CA ASN A 522 5.51 -0.28 28.25
C ASN A 522 4.42 0.79 28.44
N THR A 523 4.89 2.03 28.60
CA THR A 523 4.04 3.18 28.85
C THR A 523 3.84 4.03 27.58
N LEU A 524 2.85 4.94 27.63
CA LEU A 524 2.66 5.96 26.61
C LEU A 524 3.86 6.91 26.53
N ASP A 525 4.54 7.14 27.64
CA ASP A 525 5.76 7.95 27.71
C ASP A 525 6.92 7.27 26.96
N ASP A 526 7.05 5.94 27.04
CA ASP A 526 8.03 5.19 26.25
C ASP A 526 7.78 5.36 24.75
N LEU A 527 6.52 5.29 24.30
CA LEU A 527 6.16 5.56 22.90
C LEU A 527 6.50 7.00 22.48
N LYS A 528 6.27 7.98 23.34
CA LYS A 528 6.62 9.38 23.07
C LYS A 528 8.14 9.58 22.98
N LYS A 529 8.92 8.96 23.86
CA LYS A 529 10.39 8.96 23.78
C LYS A 529 10.88 8.32 22.47
N MET A 530 10.27 7.20 22.06
CA MET A 530 10.59 6.59 20.78
C MET A 530 10.22 7.52 19.61
N LEU A 531 9.12 8.27 19.70
CA LEU A 531 8.73 9.26 18.71
C LEU A 531 9.75 10.42 18.62
N GLU A 532 10.27 10.90 19.73
CA GLU A 532 11.31 11.94 19.78
C GLU A 532 12.61 11.49 19.12
N VAL A 533 13.00 10.24 19.32
CA VAL A 533 14.24 9.68 18.78
C VAL A 533 14.10 9.25 17.32
N TYR A 534 13.00 8.58 16.97
CA TYR A 534 12.82 7.88 15.67
C TYR A 534 11.72 8.47 14.80
N GLY A 535 10.98 9.47 15.26
CA GLY A 535 9.84 10.07 14.55
C GLY A 535 10.20 11.18 13.56
N LYS A 536 11.46 11.29 13.20
CA LYS A 536 12.01 12.34 12.29
C LYS A 536 11.68 12.08 10.84
#